data_74a9f8241b854729db72fcc5464d4586
#
_entry.id   74a9f8241b854729db72fcc5464d4586
#
_cell.length_a   1.000
_cell.length_b   1.000
_cell.length_c   1.000
_cell.angle_alpha   90.00
_cell.angle_beta   90.00
_cell.angle_gamma   90.00
#
_symmetry.space_group_name_H-M   'P 1'
#
loop_
_entity.id
_entity.type
_entity.pdbx_description
1 polymer ?
#
loop_
_entity_poly.entity_id
_entity_poly.type
_entity_poly.pdbx_seq_one_letter_code
_entity_poly.pdbx_strand_id
1 'polypeptide(L)'
;MDTLPIRFRIAAYPVSLILRFFRWTNRCQIIGFEEYRERLARGEHVLIAFWHNQGLFMPFVWFGRPGGIKLIVSRSKDGDLISSLLLWFGIDNIRGSSSRGSTAALKELLRLDRKNTDSIVFTPDGPKGPIYKVKDGIGYLATSSKKPLYLQSVCCTKAKELSSWDKFRIPLPFGLATWTCSPGLYLSGRPELTLQEAGTLIEDGLNTVNRIAEALAAGQITKKEAGALLDPNSLPWFPYSKPPILHESNC
;
A
#
# COMPACT_ATOMS: atom_id res chain seq x y z
N MET A 1 6.44 -4.63 -22.78
CA MET A 1 5.93 -3.42 -22.09
C MET A 1 4.83 -2.86 -22.95
N ASP A 2 3.57 -2.89 -22.51
CA ASP A 2 2.48 -2.20 -23.21
C ASP A 2 2.79 -0.70 -23.14
N THR A 3 3.15 -0.10 -24.27
CA THR A 3 3.46 1.33 -24.33
C THR A 3 2.16 2.11 -24.13
N LEU A 4 2.06 2.82 -23.02
CA LEU A 4 0.92 3.72 -22.77
C LEU A 4 0.83 4.77 -23.88
N PRO A 5 -0.37 5.01 -24.45
CA PRO A 5 -0.53 6.02 -25.48
C PRO A 5 -0.05 7.38 -24.97
N ILE A 6 0.74 8.09 -25.78
CA ILE A 6 1.38 9.37 -25.44
C ILE A 6 0.37 10.42 -24.92
N ARG A 7 -0.87 10.39 -25.44
CA ARG A 7 -1.96 11.27 -25.02
C ARG A 7 -2.25 11.18 -23.50
N PHE A 8 -2.21 9.98 -22.90
CA PHE A 8 -2.45 9.81 -21.46
C PHE A 8 -1.26 10.33 -20.64
N ARG A 9 -0.02 10.20 -21.15
CA ARG A 9 1.16 10.76 -20.49
C ARG A 9 1.11 12.28 -20.47
N ILE A 10 0.71 12.91 -21.59
CA ILE A 10 0.53 14.37 -21.69
C ILE A 10 -0.60 14.82 -20.75
N ALA A 11 -1.75 14.15 -20.77
CA ALA A 11 -2.89 14.49 -19.91
C ALA A 11 -2.59 14.32 -18.40
N ALA A 12 -1.75 13.37 -18.02
CA ALA A 12 -1.36 13.13 -16.62
C ALA A 12 -0.34 14.16 -16.10
N TYR A 13 0.39 14.86 -16.98
CA TYR A 13 1.42 15.80 -16.56
C TYR A 13 0.89 16.97 -15.71
N PRO A 14 -0.13 17.75 -16.15
CA PRO A 14 -0.66 18.82 -15.31
C PRO A 14 -1.26 18.30 -13.98
N VAL A 15 -1.87 17.12 -13.97
CA VAL A 15 -2.35 16.48 -12.73
C VAL A 15 -1.17 16.20 -11.78
N SER A 16 -0.04 15.70 -12.31
CA SER A 16 1.15 15.46 -11.50
C SER A 16 1.70 16.75 -10.87
N LEU A 17 1.66 17.87 -11.60
CA LEU A 17 2.09 19.18 -11.08
C LEU A 17 1.16 19.70 -9.98
N ILE A 18 -0.16 19.55 -10.16
CA ILE A 18 -1.15 19.90 -9.13
C ILE A 18 -0.94 19.08 -7.84
N LEU A 19 -0.73 17.77 -7.97
CA LEU A 19 -0.48 16.91 -6.81
C LEU A 19 0.85 17.25 -6.13
N ARG A 20 1.90 17.57 -6.89
CA ARG A 20 3.19 18.05 -6.35
C ARG A 20 3.02 19.38 -5.61
N PHE A 21 2.23 20.30 -6.15
CA PHE A 21 1.88 21.54 -5.47
C PHE A 21 1.11 21.26 -4.17
N PHE A 22 0.11 20.37 -4.17
CA PHE A 22 -0.60 19.99 -2.95
C PHE A 22 0.35 19.34 -1.93
N ARG A 23 1.26 18.47 -2.39
CA ARG A 23 2.28 17.88 -1.51
C ARG A 23 3.21 18.94 -0.91
N TRP A 24 3.63 19.93 -1.69
CA TRP A 24 4.50 21.00 -1.25
C TRP A 24 3.83 21.95 -0.24
N THR A 25 2.56 22.25 -0.42
CA THR A 25 1.79 23.14 0.46
C THR A 25 1.25 22.47 1.72
N ASN A 26 1.24 21.13 1.78
CA ASN A 26 0.84 20.40 2.98
C ASN A 26 2.04 20.14 3.89
N ARG A 27 1.85 20.38 5.19
CA ARG A 27 2.79 19.85 6.20
C ARG A 27 2.75 18.33 6.19
N CYS A 28 3.89 17.70 6.49
CA CYS A 28 4.00 16.25 6.35
C CYS A 28 4.51 15.60 7.63
N GLN A 29 3.86 14.52 8.01
CA GLN A 29 4.27 13.62 9.08
C GLN A 29 4.38 12.20 8.53
N ILE A 30 5.45 11.49 8.90
CA ILE A 30 5.72 10.13 8.43
C ILE A 30 6.16 9.34 9.66
N ILE A 31 5.42 8.27 10.01
CA ILE A 31 5.62 7.46 11.21
C ILE A 31 5.62 5.98 10.85
N GLY A 32 6.56 5.20 11.42
CA GLY A 32 6.65 3.76 11.27
C GLY A 32 7.30 3.28 9.96
N PHE A 33 7.96 4.18 9.21
CA PHE A 33 8.59 3.83 7.93
C PHE A 33 10.08 3.45 8.04
N GLU A 34 10.66 3.44 9.22
CA GLU A 34 12.09 3.25 9.45
C GLU A 34 12.54 1.87 8.94
N GLU A 35 11.96 0.80 9.46
CA GLU A 35 12.26 -0.58 9.05
C GLU A 35 12.02 -0.80 7.55
N TYR A 36 10.89 -0.33 7.04
CA TYR A 36 10.55 -0.40 5.61
C TYR A 36 11.65 0.23 4.73
N ARG A 37 12.12 1.42 5.10
CA ARG A 37 13.16 2.14 4.36
C ARG A 37 14.51 1.45 4.41
N GLU A 38 14.89 0.93 5.57
CA GLU A 38 16.13 0.18 5.75
C GLU A 38 16.17 -1.07 4.88
N ARG A 39 15.04 -1.81 4.78
CA ARG A 39 14.94 -2.98 3.91
C ARG A 39 15.12 -2.62 2.44
N LEU A 40 14.42 -1.60 1.97
CA LEU A 40 14.57 -1.14 0.59
C LEU A 40 16.00 -0.65 0.30
N ALA A 41 16.65 0.01 1.26
CA ALA A 41 18.03 0.46 1.12
C ALA A 41 19.03 -0.71 1.01
N ARG A 42 18.70 -1.87 1.64
CA ARG A 42 19.46 -3.12 1.46
C ARG A 42 19.12 -3.87 0.17
N GLY A 43 18.21 -3.34 -0.67
CA GLY A 43 17.77 -4.01 -1.90
C GLY A 43 16.76 -5.15 -1.65
N GLU A 44 16.20 -5.23 -0.45
CA GLU A 44 15.15 -6.22 -0.15
C GLU A 44 13.82 -5.80 -0.79
N HIS A 45 13.05 -6.79 -1.22
CA HIS A 45 11.72 -6.57 -1.81
C HIS A 45 10.63 -6.93 -0.80
N VAL A 46 9.55 -6.15 -0.81
CA VAL A 46 8.46 -6.25 0.16
C VAL A 46 7.09 -6.26 -0.53
N LEU A 47 6.08 -6.69 0.19
CA LEU A 47 4.67 -6.44 -0.15
C LEU A 47 4.19 -5.17 0.56
N ILE A 48 3.35 -4.40 -0.11
CA ILE A 48 2.76 -3.17 0.44
C ILE A 48 1.27 -3.19 0.15
N ALA A 49 0.46 -2.99 1.17
CA ALA A 49 -0.98 -2.83 1.04
C ALA A 49 -1.45 -1.49 1.60
N PHE A 50 -2.42 -0.87 0.94
CA PHE A 50 -3.11 0.33 1.40
C PHE A 50 -4.53 0.38 0.82
N TRP A 51 -5.44 1.17 1.40
CA TRP A 51 -6.81 1.28 0.91
C TRP A 51 -6.92 2.09 -0.38
N HIS A 52 -7.75 1.63 -1.32
CA HIS A 52 -7.89 2.19 -2.67
C HIS A 52 -8.15 3.70 -2.67
N ASN A 53 -8.96 4.19 -1.74
CA ASN A 53 -9.33 5.60 -1.64
C ASN A 53 -8.18 6.56 -1.30
N GLN A 54 -6.99 6.06 -0.96
CA GLN A 54 -5.81 6.84 -0.59
C GLN A 54 -4.79 6.98 -1.75
N GLY A 55 -5.13 6.42 -2.91
CA GLY A 55 -4.21 6.23 -4.04
C GLY A 55 -3.53 7.48 -4.58
N LEU A 56 -4.12 8.69 -4.43
CA LEU A 56 -3.51 9.92 -4.95
C LEU A 56 -2.32 10.42 -4.12
N PHE A 57 -2.30 10.21 -2.81
CA PHE A 57 -1.25 10.74 -1.96
C PHE A 57 -0.25 9.68 -1.46
N MET A 58 -0.61 8.39 -1.51
CA MET A 58 0.32 7.31 -1.18
C MET A 58 1.62 7.35 -1.99
N PRO A 59 1.61 7.62 -3.31
CA PRO A 59 2.83 7.64 -4.11
C PRO A 59 3.95 8.56 -3.58
N PHE A 60 3.61 9.62 -2.86
CA PHE A 60 4.60 10.56 -2.34
C PHE A 60 5.54 9.99 -1.26
N VAL A 61 5.13 8.94 -0.56
CA VAL A 61 6.01 8.29 0.42
C VAL A 61 7.03 7.36 -0.25
N TRP A 62 6.74 6.95 -1.49
CA TRP A 62 7.62 6.07 -2.29
C TRP A 62 8.50 6.83 -3.28
N PHE A 63 8.14 8.07 -3.62
CA PHE A 63 8.83 8.89 -4.61
C PHE A 63 10.33 9.05 -4.30
N GLY A 64 11.17 8.82 -5.32
CA GLY A 64 12.63 8.95 -5.19
C GLY A 64 13.29 7.89 -4.28
N ARG A 65 12.61 6.79 -3.98
CA ARG A 65 13.17 5.71 -3.14
C ARG A 65 13.83 4.65 -4.01
N PRO A 66 14.97 4.10 -3.58
CA PRO A 66 15.57 2.94 -4.24
C PRO A 66 14.70 1.69 -4.06
N GLY A 67 14.84 0.74 -5.00
CA GLY A 67 14.13 -0.55 -4.95
C GLY A 67 12.81 -0.51 -5.71
N GLY A 68 12.78 -1.06 -6.93
CA GLY A 68 11.65 -1.06 -7.85
C GLY A 68 10.31 -1.34 -7.17
N ILE A 69 9.42 -0.37 -7.22
CA ILE A 69 8.05 -0.49 -6.71
C ILE A 69 7.13 -0.63 -7.91
N LYS A 70 6.30 -1.66 -7.90
CA LYS A 70 5.31 -1.92 -8.94
C LYS A 70 3.90 -1.96 -8.38
N LEU A 71 3.04 -1.09 -8.89
CA LEU A 71 1.62 -1.06 -8.57
C LEU A 71 0.83 -1.80 -9.64
N ILE A 72 -0.14 -2.61 -9.23
CA ILE A 72 -1.08 -3.24 -10.17
C ILE A 72 -2.20 -2.27 -10.48
N VAL A 73 -2.36 -1.95 -11.77
CA VAL A 73 -3.38 -1.03 -12.28
C VAL A 73 -4.27 -1.73 -13.30
N SER A 74 -5.57 -1.47 -13.27
CA SER A 74 -6.54 -2.07 -14.20
C SER A 74 -6.29 -1.66 -15.66
N ARG A 75 -6.69 -2.51 -16.63
CA ARG A 75 -6.63 -2.22 -18.07
C ARG A 75 -7.86 -1.44 -18.54
N SER A 76 -8.21 -0.37 -17.85
CA SER A 76 -9.29 0.56 -18.22
C SER A 76 -8.70 1.90 -18.69
N LYS A 77 -9.52 2.76 -19.28
CA LYS A 77 -9.11 4.14 -19.64
C LYS A 77 -8.66 4.93 -18.41
N ASP A 78 -9.36 4.78 -17.28
CA ASP A 78 -8.96 5.40 -16.02
C ASP A 78 -7.64 4.82 -15.52
N GLY A 79 -7.45 3.50 -15.67
CA GLY A 79 -6.18 2.84 -15.40
C GLY A 79 -5.03 3.34 -16.28
N ASP A 80 -5.28 3.73 -17.54
CA ASP A 80 -4.25 4.32 -18.41
C ASP A 80 -3.80 5.69 -17.88
N LEU A 81 -4.75 6.50 -17.41
CA LEU A 81 -4.44 7.80 -16.80
C LEU A 81 -3.67 7.63 -15.49
N ILE A 82 -4.11 6.74 -14.61
CA ILE A 82 -3.43 6.44 -13.33
C ILE A 82 -2.02 5.87 -13.59
N SER A 83 -1.89 4.92 -14.53
CA SER A 83 -0.57 4.39 -14.92
C SER A 83 0.37 5.48 -15.40
N SER A 84 -0.15 6.40 -16.22
CA SER A 84 0.64 7.54 -16.71
C SER A 84 1.03 8.50 -15.60
N LEU A 85 0.13 8.73 -14.65
CA LEU A 85 0.39 9.56 -13.46
C LEU A 85 1.49 8.94 -12.58
N LEU A 86 1.43 7.64 -12.32
CA LEU A 86 2.43 6.92 -11.53
C LEU A 86 3.83 7.00 -12.15
N LEU A 87 3.94 6.94 -13.48
CA LEU A 87 5.22 7.11 -14.17
C LEU A 87 5.83 8.50 -13.91
N TRP A 88 5.03 9.56 -13.81
CA TRP A 88 5.51 10.89 -13.42
C TRP A 88 6.03 10.97 -11.98
N PHE A 89 5.67 9.99 -11.14
CA PHE A 89 6.20 9.79 -9.79
C PHE A 89 7.34 8.77 -9.74
N GLY A 90 7.81 8.25 -10.89
CA GLY A 90 8.87 7.24 -10.92
C GLY A 90 8.44 5.87 -10.38
N ILE A 91 7.13 5.60 -10.36
CA ILE A 91 6.55 4.34 -9.91
C ILE A 91 6.15 3.55 -11.15
N ASP A 92 6.76 2.38 -11.31
CA ASP A 92 6.39 1.47 -12.38
C ASP A 92 5.04 0.80 -12.08
N ASN A 93 4.36 0.35 -13.13
CA ASN A 93 3.05 -0.26 -12.96
C ASN A 93 2.89 -1.49 -13.87
N ILE A 94 2.04 -2.41 -13.41
CA ILE A 94 1.72 -3.63 -14.11
C ILE A 94 0.24 -3.59 -14.45
N ARG A 95 -0.04 -3.81 -15.72
CA ARG A 95 -1.40 -3.79 -16.24
C ARG A 95 -2.09 -5.13 -15.96
N GLY A 96 -2.86 -5.15 -14.85
CA GLY A 96 -3.68 -6.30 -14.49
C GLY A 96 -4.89 -6.47 -15.41
N SER A 97 -5.39 -7.68 -15.59
CA SER A 97 -6.62 -7.94 -16.35
C SER A 97 -7.85 -7.59 -15.51
N SER A 98 -8.52 -6.46 -15.82
CA SER A 98 -9.79 -6.08 -15.20
C SER A 98 -10.97 -6.95 -15.66
N SER A 99 -10.83 -7.65 -16.80
CA SER A 99 -11.92 -8.39 -17.44
C SER A 99 -12.13 -9.81 -16.93
N ARG A 100 -11.18 -10.38 -16.16
CA ARG A 100 -11.23 -11.77 -15.68
C ARG A 100 -11.36 -11.93 -14.16
N GLY A 101 -11.82 -10.88 -13.45
CA GLY A 101 -12.13 -10.95 -12.02
C GLY A 101 -10.90 -10.94 -11.08
N SER A 102 -11.17 -11.05 -9.78
CA SER A 102 -10.19 -11.05 -8.68
C SER A 102 -9.12 -12.14 -8.81
N THR A 103 -9.47 -13.30 -9.36
CA THR A 103 -8.57 -14.44 -9.56
C THR A 103 -7.42 -14.15 -10.51
N ALA A 104 -7.65 -13.38 -11.59
CA ALA A 104 -6.59 -13.04 -12.54
C ALA A 104 -5.61 -12.01 -11.96
N ALA A 105 -6.10 -11.06 -11.18
CA ALA A 105 -5.25 -10.11 -10.45
C ALA A 105 -4.38 -10.83 -9.42
N LEU A 106 -4.96 -11.76 -8.67
CA LEU A 106 -4.22 -12.57 -7.70
C LEU A 106 -3.13 -13.43 -8.36
N LYS A 107 -3.44 -14.10 -9.48
CA LYS A 107 -2.45 -14.87 -10.24
C LYS A 107 -1.29 -14.01 -10.71
N GLU A 108 -1.56 -12.80 -11.15
CA GLU A 108 -0.52 -11.86 -11.57
C GLU A 108 0.34 -11.39 -10.38
N LEU A 109 -0.29 -11.08 -9.23
CA LEU A 109 0.42 -10.77 -8.00
C LEU A 109 1.37 -11.90 -7.58
N LEU A 110 0.88 -13.14 -7.56
CA LEU A 110 1.68 -14.32 -7.22
C LEU A 110 2.83 -14.56 -8.22
N ARG A 111 2.57 -14.33 -9.51
CA ARG A 111 3.60 -14.46 -10.55
C ARG A 111 4.74 -13.45 -10.34
N LEU A 112 4.38 -12.21 -9.97
CA LEU A 112 5.35 -11.15 -9.69
C LEU A 112 6.11 -11.40 -8.40
N ASP A 113 5.41 -11.85 -7.38
CA ASP A 113 6.03 -12.19 -6.10
C ASP A 113 7.11 -13.25 -6.26
N ARG A 114 6.84 -14.29 -7.04
CA ARG A 114 7.81 -15.36 -7.35
C ARG A 114 9.05 -14.90 -8.10
N LYS A 115 8.94 -13.85 -8.94
CA LYS A 115 10.10 -13.27 -9.64
C LYS A 115 11.09 -12.59 -8.71
N ASN A 116 10.63 -12.12 -7.57
CA ASN A 116 11.40 -11.46 -6.53
C ASN A 116 12.33 -10.33 -7.02
N THR A 117 11.90 -9.60 -8.06
CA THR A 117 12.67 -8.51 -8.67
C THR A 117 12.21 -7.13 -8.22
N ASP A 118 11.05 -7.05 -7.56
CA ASP A 118 10.41 -5.78 -7.23
C ASP A 118 9.58 -5.89 -5.95
N SER A 119 9.40 -4.76 -5.28
CA SER A 119 8.36 -4.61 -4.25
C SER A 119 6.99 -4.43 -4.92
N ILE A 120 5.99 -5.09 -4.39
CA ILE A 120 4.65 -5.13 -4.99
C ILE A 120 3.69 -4.33 -4.13
N VAL A 121 3.01 -3.39 -4.76
CA VAL A 121 1.96 -2.57 -4.12
C VAL A 121 0.60 -2.97 -4.65
N PHE A 122 -0.36 -3.15 -3.77
CA PHE A 122 -1.73 -3.49 -4.11
C PHE A 122 -2.76 -2.88 -3.16
N THR A 123 -4.00 -2.76 -3.65
CA THR A 123 -5.16 -2.32 -2.86
C THR A 123 -6.06 -3.53 -2.61
N PRO A 124 -6.16 -4.01 -1.36
CA PRO A 124 -6.82 -5.29 -1.06
C PRO A 124 -8.34 -5.24 -1.16
N ASP A 125 -8.96 -4.07 -1.13
CA ASP A 125 -10.38 -3.86 -1.40
C ASP A 125 -10.73 -3.91 -2.91
N GLY A 126 -9.71 -3.80 -3.77
CA GLY A 126 -9.85 -3.92 -5.22
C GLY A 126 -10.67 -2.79 -5.85
N PRO A 127 -10.87 -2.81 -7.19
CA PRO A 127 -11.46 -1.69 -7.92
C PRO A 127 -13.01 -1.60 -7.82
N LYS A 128 -13.67 -2.53 -7.15
CA LYS A 128 -15.14 -2.61 -7.04
C LYS A 128 -15.64 -2.68 -5.59
N GLY A 129 -14.75 -2.61 -4.61
CA GLY A 129 -15.11 -2.68 -3.20
C GLY A 129 -15.74 -4.00 -2.73
N PRO A 130 -16.38 -4.01 -1.58
CA PRO A 130 -16.71 -2.83 -0.76
C PRO A 130 -15.49 -2.17 -0.11
N ILE A 131 -15.64 -0.89 0.21
CA ILE A 131 -14.60 -0.09 0.86
C ILE A 131 -14.17 -0.71 2.19
N TYR A 132 -12.86 -0.69 2.45
CA TYR A 132 -12.26 -1.21 3.69
C TYR A 132 -12.55 -2.68 3.96
N LYS A 133 -12.73 -3.48 2.91
CA LYS A 133 -12.89 -4.93 2.99
C LYS A 133 -11.86 -5.65 2.13
N VAL A 134 -11.10 -6.51 2.75
CA VAL A 134 -10.09 -7.32 2.07
C VAL A 134 -10.77 -8.38 1.20
N LYS A 135 -10.34 -8.48 -0.07
CA LYS A 135 -10.84 -9.48 -1.00
C LYS A 135 -10.32 -10.87 -0.69
N ASP A 136 -11.17 -11.86 -0.98
CA ASP A 136 -10.75 -13.27 -0.95
C ASP A 136 -9.49 -13.48 -1.79
N GLY A 137 -8.57 -14.26 -1.31
CA GLY A 137 -7.30 -14.54 -1.96
C GLY A 137 -6.15 -13.61 -1.57
N ILE A 138 -6.39 -12.46 -0.94
CA ILE A 138 -5.31 -11.62 -0.38
C ILE A 138 -4.62 -12.36 0.78
N GLY A 139 -5.37 -13.07 1.61
CA GLY A 139 -4.82 -13.97 2.63
C GLY A 139 -3.90 -15.02 2.01
N TYR A 140 -4.30 -15.61 0.87
CA TYR A 140 -3.44 -16.57 0.15
C TYR A 140 -2.16 -15.93 -0.38
N LEU A 141 -2.23 -14.72 -0.95
CA LEU A 141 -1.02 -13.99 -1.38
C LEU A 141 -0.07 -13.79 -0.21
N ALA A 142 -0.57 -13.28 0.90
CA ALA A 142 0.23 -12.92 2.06
C ALA A 142 0.86 -14.15 2.75
N THR A 143 0.14 -15.26 2.85
CA THR A 143 0.65 -16.51 3.44
C THR A 143 1.57 -17.28 2.49
N SER A 144 1.45 -17.08 1.17
CA SER A 144 2.31 -17.72 0.18
C SER A 144 3.61 -16.96 -0.07
N SER A 145 3.64 -15.66 0.21
CA SER A 145 4.81 -14.81 -0.01
C SER A 145 5.80 -14.92 1.14
N LYS A 146 7.08 -15.06 0.82
CA LYS A 146 8.17 -14.99 1.80
C LYS A 146 8.56 -13.56 2.15
N LYS A 147 8.03 -12.56 1.45
CA LYS A 147 8.30 -11.15 1.68
C LYS A 147 7.49 -10.61 2.86
N PRO A 148 8.06 -9.73 3.68
CA PRO A 148 7.27 -9.04 4.70
C PRO A 148 6.21 -8.14 4.03
N LEU A 149 5.02 -8.12 4.62
CA LEU A 149 3.91 -7.26 4.21
C LEU A 149 3.87 -6.02 5.09
N TYR A 150 3.92 -4.84 4.48
CA TYR A 150 3.74 -3.55 5.15
C TYR A 150 2.36 -2.99 4.85
N LEU A 151 1.63 -2.65 5.91
CA LEU A 151 0.33 -2.00 5.81
C LEU A 151 0.54 -0.49 5.94
N GLN A 152 0.14 0.24 4.93
CA GLN A 152 0.41 1.68 4.87
C GLN A 152 -0.89 2.47 4.74
N SER A 153 -0.90 3.69 5.28
CA SER A 153 -2.03 4.61 5.17
C SER A 153 -1.56 6.04 5.01
N VAL A 154 -2.42 6.87 4.44
CA VAL A 154 -2.27 8.33 4.43
C VAL A 154 -3.58 9.02 4.77
N CYS A 155 -3.54 9.95 5.71
CA CYS A 155 -4.63 10.85 6.04
C CYS A 155 -4.24 12.29 5.73
N CYS A 156 -5.14 13.05 5.09
CA CYS A 156 -5.01 14.48 4.88
C CYS A 156 -6.12 15.21 5.65
N THR A 157 -5.76 16.17 6.50
CA THR A 157 -6.75 16.95 7.25
C THR A 157 -7.67 17.77 6.36
N LYS A 158 -7.19 18.13 5.17
CA LYS A 158 -7.98 18.77 4.12
C LYS A 158 -8.04 17.84 2.92
N ALA A 159 -9.19 17.24 2.68
CA ALA A 159 -9.47 16.40 1.53
C ALA A 159 -10.93 16.57 1.10
N LYS A 160 -11.17 16.43 -0.21
CA LYS A 160 -12.52 16.29 -0.77
C LYS A 160 -12.79 14.81 -0.97
N GLU A 161 -13.83 14.31 -0.37
CA GLU A 161 -14.33 12.95 -0.57
C GLU A 161 -15.31 12.93 -1.74
N LEU A 162 -15.13 11.98 -2.66
CA LEU A 162 -16.03 11.81 -3.80
C LEU A 162 -17.18 10.87 -3.43
N SER A 163 -18.31 11.01 -4.15
CA SER A 163 -19.46 10.10 -4.03
C SER A 163 -19.27 8.78 -4.79
N SER A 164 -18.02 8.26 -4.84
CA SER A 164 -17.69 6.97 -5.42
C SER A 164 -17.88 5.84 -4.39
N TRP A 165 -17.88 4.56 -4.87
CA TRP A 165 -18.02 3.39 -4.00
C TRP A 165 -16.98 3.32 -2.88
N ASP A 166 -15.76 3.83 -3.14
CA ASP A 166 -14.63 3.85 -2.22
C ASP A 166 -14.49 5.17 -1.45
N LYS A 167 -15.37 6.14 -1.70
CA LYS A 167 -15.25 7.48 -1.13
C LYS A 167 -13.87 8.08 -1.37
N PHE A 168 -13.43 8.06 -2.62
CA PHE A 168 -12.08 8.42 -3.03
C PHE A 168 -11.68 9.81 -2.53
N ARG A 169 -10.51 9.92 -1.91
CA ARG A 169 -10.05 11.14 -1.23
C ARG A 169 -9.10 11.93 -2.14
N ILE A 170 -9.51 13.15 -2.49
CA ILE A 170 -8.68 14.11 -3.20
C ILE A 170 -8.07 15.06 -2.16
N PRO A 171 -6.76 15.02 -1.92
CA PRO A 171 -6.11 15.93 -0.98
C PRO A 171 -6.27 17.37 -1.47
N LEU A 172 -6.35 18.31 -0.53
CA LEU A 172 -6.39 19.75 -0.79
C LEU A 172 -5.14 20.42 -0.21
N PRO A 173 -4.74 21.60 -0.71
CA PRO A 173 -3.55 22.30 -0.23
C PRO A 173 -3.72 22.89 1.18
N PHE A 174 -2.61 23.26 1.81
CA PHE A 174 -2.53 23.97 3.11
C PHE A 174 -3.14 23.18 4.28
N GLY A 175 -3.01 21.88 4.27
CA GLY A 175 -3.37 20.96 5.34
C GLY A 175 -2.17 20.29 5.99
N LEU A 176 -2.47 19.17 6.65
CA LEU A 176 -1.49 18.23 7.18
C LEU A 176 -1.72 16.87 6.52
N ALA A 177 -0.68 16.29 5.96
CA ALA A 177 -0.68 14.93 5.43
C ALA A 177 0.15 14.03 6.35
N THR A 178 -0.45 12.97 6.84
CA THR A 178 0.15 12.02 7.78
C THR A 178 0.20 10.65 7.13
N TRP A 179 1.41 10.10 6.97
CA TRP A 179 1.64 8.73 6.52
C TRP A 179 2.00 7.86 7.71
N THR A 180 1.40 6.69 7.77
CA THR A 180 1.69 5.65 8.76
C THR A 180 2.01 4.34 8.09
N CYS A 181 2.89 3.55 8.71
CA CYS A 181 3.31 2.24 8.23
C CYS A 181 3.37 1.26 9.40
N SER A 182 2.80 0.07 9.23
CA SER A 182 2.96 -1.02 10.20
C SER A 182 4.41 -1.51 10.23
N PRO A 183 4.82 -2.26 11.27
CA PRO A 183 5.98 -3.14 11.14
C PRO A 183 5.77 -4.15 10.01
N GLY A 184 6.85 -4.76 9.52
CA GLY A 184 6.78 -5.81 8.51
C GLY A 184 6.09 -7.06 9.07
N LEU A 185 5.04 -7.53 8.42
CA LEU A 185 4.28 -8.72 8.83
C LEU A 185 4.74 -9.95 8.03
N TYR A 186 5.11 -11.01 8.71
CA TYR A 186 5.52 -12.28 8.14
C TYR A 186 4.40 -13.30 8.32
N LEU A 187 3.60 -13.53 7.30
CA LEU A 187 2.42 -14.39 7.35
C LEU A 187 2.67 -15.77 6.72
N SER A 188 3.75 -15.96 5.99
CA SER A 188 4.14 -17.25 5.43
C SER A 188 4.79 -18.16 6.48
N GLY A 189 4.67 -19.49 6.29
CA GLY A 189 5.26 -20.47 7.21
C GLY A 189 4.58 -20.53 8.58
N ARG A 190 3.33 -20.14 8.67
CA ARG A 190 2.51 -20.14 9.89
C ARG A 190 1.32 -21.08 9.72
N PRO A 191 1.48 -22.37 10.06
CA PRO A 191 0.42 -23.36 9.87
C PRO A 191 -0.83 -23.10 10.72
N GLU A 192 -0.69 -22.33 11.80
CA GLU A 192 -1.78 -21.91 12.67
C GLU A 192 -2.67 -20.83 12.06
N LEU A 193 -2.24 -20.18 10.96
CA LEU A 193 -2.94 -19.04 10.35
C LEU A 193 -3.71 -19.51 9.11
N THR A 194 -5.02 -19.56 9.18
CA THR A 194 -5.87 -19.82 8.02
C THR A 194 -5.87 -18.64 7.04
N LEU A 195 -6.22 -18.88 5.79
CA LEU A 195 -6.31 -17.84 4.76
C LEU A 195 -7.30 -16.74 5.11
N GLN A 196 -8.40 -17.11 5.77
CA GLN A 196 -9.42 -16.16 6.21
C GLN A 196 -8.90 -15.29 7.36
N GLU A 197 -8.25 -15.89 8.35
CA GLU A 197 -7.63 -15.15 9.45
C GLU A 197 -6.54 -14.21 8.95
N ALA A 198 -5.71 -14.64 7.99
CA ALA A 198 -4.74 -13.76 7.35
C ALA A 198 -5.40 -12.57 6.64
N GLY A 199 -6.52 -12.79 5.95
CA GLY A 199 -7.31 -11.71 5.35
C GLY A 199 -7.86 -10.73 6.39
N THR A 200 -8.43 -11.25 7.48
CA THR A 200 -8.96 -10.44 8.59
C THR A 200 -7.84 -9.64 9.28
N LEU A 201 -6.69 -10.25 9.52
CA LEU A 201 -5.53 -9.58 10.11
C LEU A 201 -5.03 -8.41 9.23
N ILE A 202 -5.01 -8.59 7.92
CA ILE A 202 -4.65 -7.51 6.98
C ILE A 202 -5.70 -6.39 7.01
N GLU A 203 -7.00 -6.73 7.05
CA GLU A 203 -8.09 -5.75 7.14
C GLU A 203 -8.01 -4.94 8.43
N ASP A 204 -7.90 -5.61 9.57
CA ASP A 204 -7.80 -4.96 10.89
C ASP A 204 -6.53 -4.13 11.01
N GLY A 205 -5.42 -4.62 10.47
CA GLY A 205 -4.16 -3.92 10.44
C GLY A 205 -4.22 -2.64 9.60
N LEU A 206 -4.80 -2.70 8.40
CA LEU A 206 -5.01 -1.51 7.54
C LEU A 206 -5.95 -0.50 8.18
N ASN A 207 -7.03 -0.96 8.82
CA ASN A 207 -7.92 -0.08 9.57
C ASN A 207 -7.22 0.54 10.78
N THR A 208 -6.29 -0.18 11.40
CA THR A 208 -5.50 0.33 12.53
C THR A 208 -4.51 1.40 12.08
N VAL A 209 -3.70 1.17 11.05
CA VAL A 209 -2.78 2.22 10.55
C VAL A 209 -3.56 3.45 10.04
N ASN A 210 -4.75 3.25 9.45
CA ASN A 210 -5.60 4.36 9.04
C ASN A 210 -6.10 5.19 10.22
N ARG A 211 -6.61 4.54 11.29
CA ARG A 211 -7.05 5.24 12.51
C ARG A 211 -5.90 5.99 13.20
N ILE A 212 -4.70 5.41 13.24
CA ILE A 212 -3.51 6.08 13.78
C ILE A 212 -3.17 7.32 12.94
N ALA A 213 -3.22 7.24 11.61
CA ALA A 213 -2.99 8.38 10.74
C ALA A 213 -4.02 9.50 10.94
N GLU A 214 -5.30 9.13 11.06
CA GLU A 214 -6.41 10.07 11.31
C GLU A 214 -6.29 10.74 12.70
N ALA A 215 -6.07 9.94 13.74
CA ALA A 215 -5.93 10.46 15.12
C ALA A 215 -4.72 11.40 15.27
N LEU A 216 -3.59 11.04 14.65
CA LEU A 216 -2.40 11.88 14.66
C LEU A 216 -2.61 13.18 13.84
N ALA A 217 -3.26 13.07 12.67
CA ALA A 217 -3.60 14.24 11.85
C ALA A 217 -4.57 15.20 12.56
N ALA A 218 -5.52 14.65 13.33
CA ALA A 218 -6.47 15.42 14.13
C ALA A 218 -5.87 15.97 15.45
N GLY A 219 -4.63 15.62 15.79
CA GLY A 219 -3.99 16.03 17.05
C GLY A 219 -4.56 15.32 18.29
N GLN A 220 -5.26 14.21 18.12
CA GLN A 220 -5.82 13.40 19.22
C GLN A 220 -4.75 12.54 19.91
N ILE A 221 -3.68 12.21 19.20
CA ILE A 221 -2.50 11.52 19.71
C ILE A 221 -1.23 12.24 19.28
N THR A 222 -0.16 12.06 20.04
CA THR A 222 1.18 12.56 19.74
C THR A 222 1.93 11.61 18.79
N LYS A 223 3.03 12.09 18.19
CA LYS A 223 3.93 11.24 17.40
C LYS A 223 4.51 10.09 18.22
N LYS A 224 4.79 10.32 19.53
CA LYS A 224 5.31 9.28 20.43
C LYS A 224 4.28 8.18 20.65
N GLU A 225 3.04 8.53 20.90
CA GLU A 225 1.93 7.57 21.05
C GLU A 225 1.67 6.81 19.75
N ALA A 226 1.66 7.50 18.61
CA ALA A 226 1.54 6.85 17.29
C ALA A 226 2.69 5.86 17.05
N GLY A 227 3.93 6.21 17.40
CA GLY A 227 5.09 5.32 17.30
C GLY A 227 4.95 4.10 18.21
N ALA A 228 4.47 4.26 19.44
CA ALA A 228 4.23 3.14 20.35
C ALA A 228 3.15 2.16 19.84
N LEU A 229 2.11 2.67 19.19
CA LEU A 229 1.07 1.85 18.56
C LEU A 229 1.57 1.08 17.31
N LEU A 230 2.64 1.56 16.69
CA LEU A 230 3.28 0.94 15.52
C LEU A 230 4.53 0.12 15.91
N ASP A 231 4.79 -0.06 17.20
CA ASP A 231 5.92 -0.90 17.68
C ASP A 231 5.68 -2.38 17.31
N PRO A 232 6.70 -3.09 16.79
CA PRO A 232 6.59 -4.50 16.40
C PRO A 232 6.14 -5.45 17.51
N ASN A 233 6.33 -5.07 18.78
CA ASN A 233 5.94 -5.89 19.93
C ASN A 233 4.54 -5.53 20.46
N SER A 234 3.88 -4.50 19.92
CA SER A 234 2.51 -4.13 20.27
C SER A 234 1.49 -4.98 19.51
N LEU A 235 0.30 -5.12 20.09
CA LEU A 235 -0.84 -5.64 19.35
C LEU A 235 -1.36 -4.57 18.35
N PRO A 236 -1.84 -4.98 17.16
CA PRO A 236 -2.09 -6.36 16.71
C PRO A 236 -0.91 -7.01 15.97
N TRP A 237 0.28 -6.40 15.92
CA TRP A 237 1.40 -6.82 15.08
C TRP A 237 2.10 -8.08 15.59
N PHE A 238 2.24 -8.19 16.90
CA PHE A 238 2.83 -9.39 17.53
C PHE A 238 1.84 -10.58 17.45
N PRO A 239 2.28 -11.81 17.11
CA PRO A 239 3.65 -12.23 16.84
C PRO A 239 4.08 -12.12 15.37
N TYR A 240 3.26 -11.60 14.49
CA TYR A 240 3.47 -11.63 13.03
C TYR A 240 4.56 -10.67 12.54
N SER A 241 4.99 -9.72 13.37
CA SER A 241 6.10 -8.80 13.08
C SER A 241 7.49 -9.45 13.14
N LYS A 242 7.58 -10.72 13.54
CA LYS A 242 8.82 -11.48 13.55
C LYS A 242 8.75 -12.62 12.52
N PRO A 243 9.86 -12.93 11.82
CA PRO A 243 9.92 -14.12 10.97
C PRO A 243 9.53 -15.37 11.78
N PRO A 244 8.84 -16.35 11.19
CA PRO A 244 8.59 -17.62 11.86
C PRO A 244 9.93 -18.29 12.20
N ILE A 245 10.01 -18.89 13.37
CA ILE A 245 11.17 -19.73 13.73
C ILE A 245 11.08 -20.97 12.84
N LEU A 246 11.94 -21.03 11.84
CA LEU A 246 12.10 -22.24 11.06
C LEU A 246 12.79 -23.24 11.99
N HIS A 247 12.04 -24.18 12.55
CA HIS A 247 12.66 -25.39 13.09
C HIS A 247 13.35 -26.06 11.90
N GLU A 248 14.68 -26.05 11.91
CA GLU A 248 15.45 -26.92 11.00
C GLU A 248 14.93 -28.34 11.25
N SER A 249 14.10 -28.82 10.31
CA SER A 249 13.78 -30.23 10.25
C SER A 249 15.09 -30.94 9.95
N ASN A 250 15.64 -31.60 10.96
CA ASN A 250 16.76 -32.52 10.81
C ASN A 250 16.50 -33.42 9.59
N CYS A 251 17.23 -33.16 8.50
CA CYS A 251 17.43 -34.15 7.45
C CYS A 251 18.51 -35.10 7.87
#